data_2be665b4ea9ec9fec9e0b49061df93c6
#
_entry.id   2be665b4ea9ec9fec9e0b49061df93c6
#
_cell.length_a   1.000
_cell.length_b   1.000
_cell.length_c   1.000
_cell.angle_alpha   90.00
_cell.angle_beta   90.00
_cell.angle_gamma   90.00
#
_symmetry.space_group_name_H-M   'P 1'
#
loop_
_entity.id
_entity.type
_entity.pdbx_description
1 polymer ?
#
loop_
_entity_poly.entity_id
_entity_poly.type
_entity_poly.pdbx_seq_one_letter_code
_entity_poly.pdbx_strand_id
1 'polypeptide(L)' 'MNVRRLFLKLGDRVTHRRYPQWGDGEVVEERSAMTAGGMCLVRIVFADGQERSFINNLDDHNCCYYAGIRVNV' A
#
# COMPACT_ATOMS: atom_id res chain seq x y z
N MET A 1 12.91 16.81 11.98
CA MET A 1 11.81 15.86 12.27
C MET A 1 11.43 15.14 10.99
N ASN A 2 11.55 13.82 10.98
CA ASN A 2 11.25 13.06 9.77
C ASN A 2 9.75 12.72 9.76
N VAL A 3 9.01 13.41 8.89
CA VAL A 3 7.63 13.09 8.67
C VAL A 3 7.57 12.04 7.57
N ARG A 4 7.06 10.86 7.91
CA ARG A 4 6.88 9.80 6.93
C ARG A 4 5.68 10.14 6.06
N ARG A 5 5.88 10.10 4.76
CA ARG A 5 4.80 10.34 3.81
C ARG A 5 4.24 8.99 3.41
N LEU A 6 3.07 8.69 3.93
CA LEU A 6 2.40 7.42 3.65
C LEU A 6 1.33 7.60 2.59
N PHE A 7 1.22 6.63 1.72
CA PHE A 7 0.26 6.68 0.62
C PHE A 7 -1.12 6.18 1.04
N LEU A 8 -1.16 5.00 1.68
CA LEU A 8 -2.42 4.32 1.99
C LEU A 8 -2.69 4.30 3.49
N LYS A 9 -3.98 4.19 3.84
CA LYS A 9 -4.46 4.06 5.21
C LYS A 9 -5.29 2.79 5.34
N LEU A 10 -5.40 2.29 6.57
CA LEU A 10 -6.28 1.18 6.88
C LEU A 10 -7.70 1.46 6.38
N GLY A 11 -8.28 0.51 5.69
CA GLY A 11 -9.63 0.62 5.15
C GLY A 11 -9.71 1.22 3.75
N ASP A 12 -8.61 1.76 3.23
CA ASP A 12 -8.62 2.31 1.87
C ASP A 12 -8.92 1.22 0.84
N ARG A 13 -9.73 1.56 -0.14
CA ARG A 13 -10.00 0.69 -1.27
C ARG A 13 -9.14 1.12 -2.45
N VAL A 14 -8.53 0.13 -3.10
CA VAL A 14 -7.52 0.38 -4.13
C VAL A 14 -7.71 -0.54 -5.33
N THR A 15 -7.08 -0.16 -6.44
CA THR A 15 -6.98 -1.00 -7.64
C THR A 15 -5.53 -0.96 -8.10
N HIS A 16 -5.01 -2.10 -8.55
CA HIS A 16 -3.67 -2.16 -9.12
C HIS A 16 -3.80 -2.00 -10.64
N ARG A 17 -3.24 -0.92 -11.16
CA ARG A 17 -3.39 -0.56 -12.58
C ARG A 17 -2.74 -1.57 -13.53
N ARG A 18 -1.66 -2.22 -13.07
CA ARG A 18 -0.96 -3.21 -13.89
C ARG A 18 -1.60 -4.59 -13.83
N TYR A 19 -2.38 -4.85 -12.77
CA TYR A 19 -3.00 -6.14 -12.54
C TYR A 19 -4.48 -5.96 -12.24
N PRO A 20 -5.24 -5.42 -13.21
CA PRO A 20 -6.68 -5.19 -12.99
C PRO A 20 -7.45 -6.47 -12.72
N GLN A 21 -6.89 -7.63 -13.12
CA GLN A 21 -7.50 -8.92 -12.87
C GLN A 21 -7.52 -9.31 -11.39
N TRP A 22 -6.72 -8.63 -10.54
CA TRP A 22 -6.78 -8.86 -9.10
C TRP A 22 -8.08 -8.32 -8.49
N GLY A 23 -8.74 -7.39 -9.20
CA GLY A 23 -9.94 -6.74 -8.71
C GLY A 23 -9.63 -5.67 -7.68
N ASP A 24 -10.66 -5.18 -7.01
CA ASP A 24 -10.49 -4.18 -5.97
C ASP A 24 -9.82 -4.81 -4.74
N GLY A 25 -8.99 -4.02 -4.07
CA GLY A 25 -8.34 -4.43 -2.84
C GLY A 25 -8.74 -3.54 -1.68
N GLU A 26 -8.57 -4.05 -0.48
CA GLU A 26 -8.79 -3.28 0.75
C GLU A 26 -7.55 -3.40 1.64
N VAL A 27 -7.11 -2.27 2.17
CA VAL A 27 -5.99 -2.23 3.12
C VAL A 27 -6.49 -2.75 4.46
N VAL A 28 -5.98 -3.91 4.88
CA VAL A 28 -6.44 -4.58 6.10
C VAL A 28 -5.42 -4.50 7.23
N GLU A 29 -4.20 -4.09 6.94
CA GLU A 29 -3.17 -3.94 7.96
C GLU A 29 -2.16 -2.87 7.55
N GLU A 30 -1.75 -2.05 8.52
CA GLU A 30 -0.62 -1.13 8.37
C GLU A 30 0.45 -1.56 9.36
N ARG A 31 1.70 -1.61 8.90
CA ARG A 31 2.86 -1.90 9.74
C ARG A 31 3.86 -0.77 9.57
N SER A 32 4.27 -0.18 10.68
CA SER A 32 5.27 0.89 10.69
C SER A 32 6.49 0.42 11.46
N ALA A 33 7.68 0.64 10.87
CA ALA A 33 8.92 0.37 11.56
C ALA A 33 9.10 1.37 12.69
N MET A 34 9.66 0.91 13.80
CA MET A 34 9.90 1.74 14.98
C MET A 34 11.13 2.63 14.82
N THR A 35 12.00 2.32 13.85
CA THR A 35 13.25 3.04 13.64
C THR A 35 13.08 4.17 12.64
N ALA A 36 13.85 5.25 12.83
CA ALA A 36 13.88 6.36 11.88
C ALA A 36 14.30 5.85 10.50
N GLY A 37 13.60 6.29 9.46
CA GLY A 37 13.87 5.83 8.10
C GLY A 37 13.42 4.41 7.84
N GLY A 38 12.70 3.80 8.77
CA GLY A 38 12.21 2.43 8.64
C GLY A 38 11.09 2.32 7.61
N MET A 39 10.92 1.10 7.11
CA MET A 39 9.95 0.80 6.08
C MET A 39 8.55 0.65 6.67
N CYS A 40 7.57 1.29 6.05
CA CYS A 40 6.17 1.10 6.38
C CYS A 40 5.53 0.22 5.33
N LEU A 41 4.78 -0.78 5.78
CA LEU A 41 4.16 -1.75 4.88
C LEU A 41 2.65 -1.72 5.06
N VAL A 42 1.93 -2.05 3.99
CA VAL A 42 0.50 -2.31 4.06
C VAL A 42 0.22 -3.69 3.50
N ARG A 43 -0.77 -4.35 4.07
CA ARG A 43 -1.27 -5.60 3.54
C ARG A 43 -2.64 -5.35 2.93
N ILE A 44 -2.81 -5.80 1.70
CA ILE A 44 -4.04 -5.58 0.93
C ILE A 44 -4.63 -6.92 0.54
N VAL A 45 -5.92 -7.09 0.78
CA VAL A 45 -6.68 -8.26 0.32
C VAL A 45 -7.41 -7.85 -0.95
N PHE A 46 -7.15 -8.55 -2.05
CA PHE A 46 -7.78 -8.26 -3.33
C PHE A 46 -8.98 -9.19 -3.57
N ALA A 47 -9.82 -8.82 -4.53
CA ALA A 47 -11.03 -9.57 -4.83
C ALA A 47 -10.75 -10.99 -5.32
N ASP A 48 -9.53 -11.25 -5.81
CA ASP A 48 -9.11 -12.59 -6.21
C ASP A 48 -8.83 -13.52 -5.01
N GLY A 49 -9.00 -13.02 -3.78
CA GLY A 49 -8.80 -13.78 -2.56
C GLY A 49 -7.35 -13.81 -2.05
N GLN A 50 -6.44 -13.16 -2.74
CA GLN A 50 -5.03 -13.14 -2.35
C GLN A 50 -4.70 -11.93 -1.51
N GLU A 51 -3.83 -12.11 -0.50
CA GLU A 51 -3.28 -11.02 0.30
C GLU A 51 -1.88 -10.72 -0.19
N ARG A 52 -1.59 -9.43 -0.35
CA ARG A 52 -0.28 -8.99 -0.81
C ARG A 52 0.19 -7.82 0.02
N SER A 53 1.48 -7.79 0.34
CA SER A 53 2.08 -6.71 1.12
C SER A 53 2.86 -5.78 0.21
N PHE A 54 2.79 -4.49 0.50
CA PHE A 54 3.43 -3.46 -0.31
C PHE A 54 4.11 -2.43 0.57
N ILE A 55 5.14 -1.78 0.02
CA ILE A 55 5.79 -0.65 0.67
C ILE A 55 4.89 0.57 0.56
N ASN A 56 4.65 1.25 1.68
CA ASN A 56 3.71 2.37 1.77
C ASN A 56 4.39 3.74 1.88
N ASN A 57 5.71 3.80 1.91
CA ASN A 57 6.45 5.06 2.03
C ASN A 57 6.52 5.73 0.66
N LEU A 58 5.89 6.89 0.51
CA LEU A 58 5.95 7.66 -0.75
C LEU A 58 7.37 8.10 -1.09
N ASP A 59 8.24 8.22 -0.09
CA ASP A 59 9.63 8.60 -0.30
C ASP A 59 10.50 7.45 -0.81
N ASP A 60 9.98 6.23 -0.80
CA ASP A 60 10.69 5.06 -1.31
C ASP A 60 10.24 4.82 -2.75
N HIS A 61 11.20 4.71 -3.68
CA HIS A 61 10.87 4.49 -5.09
C HIS A 61 10.24 3.12 -5.35
N ASN A 62 10.25 2.22 -4.38
CA ASN A 62 9.55 0.94 -4.45
C ASN A 62 8.14 0.99 -3.84
N CYS A 63 7.67 2.18 -3.47
CA CYS A 63 6.33 2.35 -2.93
C CYS A 63 5.29 1.83 -3.92
N CYS A 64 4.21 1.26 -3.38
CA CYS A 64 3.14 0.71 -4.20
C CYS A 64 2.50 1.76 -5.14
N TYR A 65 2.58 3.04 -4.78
CA TYR A 65 2.12 4.10 -5.67
C TYR A 65 2.82 4.02 -7.02
N TYR A 66 4.15 3.86 -7.00
CA TYR A 66 4.94 3.81 -8.23
C TYR A 66 4.78 2.49 -8.96
N ALA A 67 4.37 1.45 -8.26
CA ALA A 67 4.08 0.14 -8.87
C ALA A 67 2.72 0.14 -9.60
N GLY A 68 1.84 1.08 -9.30
CA GLY A 68 0.58 1.20 -10.00
C GLY A 68 -0.67 1.11 -9.14
N ILE A 69 -0.53 1.07 -7.81
CA ILE A 69 -1.71 1.07 -6.94
C ILE A 69 -2.30 2.47 -6.84
N ARG A 70 -3.63 2.56 -6.97
CA ARG A 70 -4.37 3.82 -6.85
C ARG A 70 -5.57 3.64 -5.94
N VAL A 71 -5.85 4.69 -5.15
CA VAL A 71 -7.01 4.69 -4.27
C VAL A 71 -8.26 4.91 -5.10
N ASN A 72 -9.28 4.10 -4.86
CA ASN A 72 -10.58 4.27 -5.50
C ASN A 72 -11.36 5.37 -4.78
N VAL A 73 -11.84 6.32 -5.54
CA VAL A 73 -12.65 7.43 -5.02
C VAL A 73 -14.06 7.37 -5.58
#